data_81c567c4731b5bfcfa8ccb157b493914
#
_entry.id   81c567c4731b5bfcfa8ccb157b493914
#
_cell.length_a   1.000
_cell.length_b   1.000
_cell.length_c   1.000
_cell.angle_alpha   90.00
_cell.angle_beta   90.00
_cell.angle_gamma   90.00
#
_symmetry.space_group_name_H-M   'P 1'
#
loop_
_entity.id
_entity.type
_entity.pdbx_description
1 polymer ?
#
loop_
_entity_poly.entity_id
_entity_poly.type
_entity_poly.pdbx_seq_one_letter_code
_entity_poly.pdbx_strand_id
1 'polypeptide(L)'
;IEAERQRLHDIWVAPGNGIARSLEATHGIAVSKESRALDLLKRPEMDYEKLVSVDGIGPGVANPTVSEQVEIQVRYSGYLNRQKDDIDRRQRHEGMTISEDFDYDAVRGLSSEVREKLERTKPDTIGQASRIPGMTPAAISLLLVHLKKIRQQVA
;
A
#
# COMPACT_ATOMS: atom_id res chain seq x y z
N ILE A 1 -22.04 16.91 -2.39
CA ILE A 1 -20.91 15.95 -2.38
C ILE A 1 -20.09 16.14 -1.11
N GLU A 2 -19.56 17.35 -0.87
CA GLU A 2 -18.68 17.58 0.28
C GLU A 2 -19.37 17.36 1.63
N ALA A 3 -20.61 17.83 1.79
CA ALA A 3 -21.38 17.63 3.02
C ALA A 3 -21.57 16.13 3.34
N GLU A 4 -21.83 15.30 2.33
CA GLU A 4 -21.98 13.86 2.51
C GLU A 4 -20.66 13.15 2.82
N ARG A 5 -19.59 13.57 2.17
CA ARG A 5 -18.24 13.09 2.51
C ARG A 5 -17.88 13.40 3.94
N GLN A 6 -18.18 14.62 4.40
CA GLN A 6 -17.93 15.03 5.78
C GLN A 6 -18.79 14.22 6.76
N ARG A 7 -20.07 14.03 6.47
CA ARG A 7 -20.98 13.22 7.29
C ARG A 7 -20.43 11.79 7.47
N LEU A 8 -20.04 11.12 6.37
CA LEU A 8 -19.47 9.78 6.44
C LEU A 8 -18.10 9.74 7.11
N HIS A 9 -17.33 10.79 6.99
CA HIS A 9 -16.05 10.93 7.69
C HIS A 9 -16.23 11.03 9.20
N ASP A 10 -17.31 11.67 9.68
CA ASP A 10 -17.54 11.86 11.11
C ASP A 10 -18.05 10.59 11.82
N ILE A 11 -18.51 9.59 11.06
CA ILE A 11 -18.99 8.31 11.59
C ILE A 11 -17.83 7.36 11.83
N TRP A 12 -17.61 6.96 13.09
CA TRP A 12 -16.65 5.95 13.47
C TRP A 12 -17.23 4.54 13.43
N VAL A 13 -16.50 3.62 12.85
CA VAL A 13 -16.81 2.19 12.81
C VAL A 13 -15.67 1.45 13.52
N ALA A 14 -15.94 0.97 14.72
CA ALA A 14 -14.98 0.25 15.55
C ALA A 14 -15.35 -1.23 15.66
N PRO A 15 -14.37 -2.14 15.77
CA PRO A 15 -14.66 -3.56 15.96
C PRO A 15 -15.58 -3.77 17.15
N GLY A 16 -16.69 -4.53 16.92
CA GLY A 16 -17.65 -4.85 17.95
C GLY A 16 -18.66 -3.76 18.33
N ASN A 17 -18.59 -2.56 17.75
CA ASN A 17 -19.65 -1.56 17.95
C ASN A 17 -20.93 -1.92 17.16
N GLY A 18 -22.03 -1.21 17.40
CA GLY A 18 -23.32 -1.50 16.75
C GLY A 18 -23.25 -1.44 15.22
N ILE A 19 -22.53 -0.46 14.68
CA ILE A 19 -22.36 -0.28 13.23
C ILE A 19 -21.57 -1.44 12.63
N ALA A 20 -20.46 -1.85 13.26
CA ALA A 20 -19.65 -2.97 12.79
C ALA A 20 -20.43 -4.30 12.81
N ARG A 21 -21.21 -4.54 13.85
CA ARG A 21 -22.08 -5.71 13.94
C ARG A 21 -23.18 -5.71 12.89
N SER A 22 -23.80 -4.58 12.63
CA SER A 22 -24.81 -4.43 11.58
C SER A 22 -24.20 -4.65 10.19
N LEU A 23 -23.00 -4.14 9.95
CA LEU A 23 -22.27 -4.33 8.69
C LEU A 23 -21.96 -5.80 8.43
N GLU A 24 -21.49 -6.51 9.44
CA GLU A 24 -21.20 -7.94 9.35
C GLU A 24 -22.46 -8.77 9.14
N ALA A 25 -23.54 -8.47 9.89
CA ALA A 25 -24.81 -9.18 9.78
C ALA A 25 -25.50 -8.96 8.43
N THR A 26 -25.45 -7.75 7.89
CA THR A 26 -26.16 -7.38 6.65
C THR A 26 -25.37 -7.71 5.38
N HIS A 27 -24.05 -7.52 5.40
CA HIS A 27 -23.20 -7.66 4.22
C HIS A 27 -22.03 -8.65 4.37
N GLY A 28 -21.87 -9.27 5.53
CA GLY A 28 -20.79 -10.23 5.78
C GLY A 28 -19.41 -9.58 5.80
N ILE A 29 -19.32 -8.27 6.03
CA ILE A 29 -18.07 -7.52 6.01
C ILE A 29 -17.60 -7.29 7.44
N ALA A 30 -16.49 -7.93 7.81
CA ALA A 30 -15.89 -7.78 9.13
C ALA A 30 -15.04 -6.50 9.23
N VAL A 31 -15.10 -5.87 10.39
CA VAL A 31 -14.27 -4.71 10.73
C VAL A 31 -13.24 -5.14 11.76
N SER A 32 -11.98 -5.21 11.35
CA SER A 32 -10.88 -5.67 12.21
C SER A 32 -10.15 -4.55 12.94
N LYS A 33 -10.29 -3.33 12.47
CA LYS A 33 -9.70 -2.13 13.07
C LYS A 33 -10.64 -0.94 12.93
N GLU A 34 -10.48 0.02 13.82
CA GLU A 34 -11.24 1.26 13.79
C GLU A 34 -10.99 2.03 12.47
N SER A 35 -12.08 2.51 11.87
CA SER A 35 -12.04 3.27 10.61
C SER A 35 -13.23 4.23 10.53
N ARG A 36 -13.16 5.18 9.61
CA ARG A 36 -14.29 6.03 9.26
C ARG A 36 -15.23 5.31 8.29
N ALA A 37 -16.52 5.60 8.35
CA ALA A 37 -17.48 5.06 7.39
C ALA A 37 -17.06 5.40 5.94
N LEU A 38 -16.56 6.62 5.73
CA LEU A 38 -16.04 7.06 4.43
C LEU A 38 -14.94 6.12 3.90
N ASP A 39 -14.04 5.63 4.76
CA ASP A 39 -12.94 4.76 4.36
C ASP A 39 -13.39 3.37 3.95
N LEU A 40 -14.56 2.93 4.39
CA LEU A 40 -15.15 1.65 3.96
C LEU A 40 -15.46 1.63 2.45
N LEU A 41 -15.77 2.79 1.85
CA LEU A 41 -15.98 2.90 0.40
C LEU A 41 -14.74 2.62 -0.44
N LYS A 42 -13.55 2.61 0.15
CA LYS A 42 -12.30 2.23 -0.54
C LYS A 42 -12.19 0.73 -0.75
N ARG A 43 -13.01 -0.07 -0.07
CA ARG A 43 -13.00 -1.53 -0.19
C ARG A 43 -13.75 -1.97 -1.46
N PRO A 44 -13.20 -2.93 -2.23
CA PRO A 44 -13.84 -3.39 -3.47
C PRO A 44 -15.25 -3.97 -3.28
N GLU A 45 -15.49 -4.61 -2.13
CA GLU A 45 -16.76 -5.25 -1.79
C GLU A 45 -17.85 -4.26 -1.35
N MET A 46 -17.48 -2.99 -1.08
CA MET A 46 -18.39 -1.96 -0.58
C MET A 46 -18.76 -0.97 -1.68
N ASP A 47 -20.04 -0.61 -1.74
CA ASP A 47 -20.55 0.51 -2.51
C ASP A 47 -21.35 1.45 -1.60
N TYR A 48 -21.78 2.58 -2.15
CA TYR A 48 -22.49 3.59 -1.37
C TYR A 48 -23.84 3.07 -0.85
N GLU A 49 -24.60 2.34 -1.67
CA GLU A 49 -25.92 1.83 -1.28
C GLU A 49 -25.81 0.83 -0.13
N LYS A 50 -24.87 -0.08 -0.19
CA LYS A 50 -24.61 -1.01 0.90
C LYS A 50 -24.20 -0.28 2.18
N LEU A 51 -23.33 0.74 2.06
CA LEU A 51 -22.86 1.49 3.20
C LEU A 51 -24.01 2.19 3.93
N VAL A 52 -24.88 2.90 3.21
CA VAL A 52 -25.98 3.65 3.82
C VAL A 52 -27.18 2.76 4.22
N SER A 53 -27.22 1.51 3.81
CA SER A 53 -28.19 0.52 4.30
C SER A 53 -27.89 0.03 5.71
N VAL A 54 -26.69 0.30 6.23
CA VAL A 54 -26.27 -0.11 7.56
C VAL A 54 -26.86 0.83 8.61
N ASP A 55 -27.45 0.25 9.65
CA ASP A 55 -27.98 1.02 10.79
C ASP A 55 -26.86 1.83 11.46
N GLY A 56 -27.12 3.13 11.62
CA GLY A 56 -26.16 4.07 12.19
C GLY A 56 -25.30 4.81 11.15
N ILE A 57 -25.34 4.40 9.88
CA ILE A 57 -24.70 5.13 8.78
C ILE A 57 -25.75 5.82 7.90
N GLY A 58 -26.84 5.16 7.60
CA GLY A 58 -27.94 5.73 6.83
C GLY A 58 -28.86 6.66 7.62
N PRO A 59 -29.80 7.29 6.94
CA PRO A 59 -29.99 7.28 5.51
C PRO A 59 -28.92 8.09 4.79
N GLY A 60 -28.64 7.72 3.54
CA GLY A 60 -27.73 8.47 2.68
C GLY A 60 -28.42 9.63 1.96
N VAL A 61 -27.72 10.22 0.99
CA VAL A 61 -28.31 11.25 0.13
C VAL A 61 -29.26 10.62 -0.89
N ALA A 62 -30.38 11.28 -1.13
CA ALA A 62 -31.40 10.80 -2.08
C ALA A 62 -31.00 11.01 -3.56
N ASN A 63 -30.07 11.92 -3.84
CA ASN A 63 -29.64 12.24 -5.20
C ASN A 63 -28.59 11.23 -5.69
N PRO A 64 -28.92 10.40 -6.71
CA PRO A 64 -27.99 9.37 -7.23
C PRO A 64 -26.68 9.94 -7.78
N THR A 65 -26.73 11.13 -8.39
CA THR A 65 -25.52 11.77 -8.90
C THR A 65 -24.56 12.14 -7.79
N VAL A 66 -25.06 12.57 -6.64
CA VAL A 66 -24.23 12.91 -5.47
C VAL A 66 -23.62 11.65 -4.86
N SER A 67 -24.40 10.59 -4.69
CA SER A 67 -23.90 9.32 -4.13
C SER A 67 -22.82 8.69 -5.01
N GLU A 68 -23.05 8.67 -6.31
CA GLU A 68 -22.07 8.18 -7.29
C GLU A 68 -20.76 8.98 -7.25
N GLN A 69 -20.86 10.31 -7.19
CA GLN A 69 -19.67 11.16 -7.12
C GLN A 69 -18.88 10.98 -5.80
N VAL A 70 -19.57 10.80 -4.70
CA VAL A 70 -18.92 10.48 -3.41
C VAL A 70 -18.13 9.18 -3.53
N GLU A 71 -18.74 8.14 -4.07
CA GLU A 71 -18.09 6.84 -4.25
C GLU A 71 -16.88 6.91 -5.17
N ILE A 72 -17.03 7.55 -6.34
CA ILE A 72 -15.93 7.72 -7.31
C ILE A 72 -14.75 8.48 -6.69
N GLN A 73 -15.01 9.61 -6.04
CA GLN A 73 -13.95 10.43 -5.45
C GLN A 73 -13.20 9.71 -4.33
N VAL A 74 -13.91 8.95 -3.49
CA VAL A 74 -13.29 8.18 -2.40
C VAL A 74 -12.43 7.05 -2.94
N ARG A 75 -12.93 6.29 -3.92
CA ARG A 75 -12.16 5.22 -4.57
C ARG A 75 -10.93 5.74 -5.29
N TYR A 76 -11.06 6.84 -6.01
CA TYR A 76 -9.94 7.47 -6.71
C TYR A 76 -8.86 7.94 -5.75
N SER A 77 -9.23 8.59 -4.64
CA SER A 77 -8.27 9.01 -3.61
C SER A 77 -7.53 7.82 -2.99
N GLY A 78 -8.23 6.70 -2.76
CA GLY A 78 -7.63 5.46 -2.28
C GLY A 78 -6.60 4.88 -3.26
N TYR A 79 -6.89 4.94 -4.54
CA TYR A 79 -5.97 4.51 -5.60
C TYR A 79 -4.71 5.38 -5.65
N LEU A 80 -4.87 6.70 -5.62
CA LEU A 80 -3.74 7.65 -5.60
C LEU A 80 -2.84 7.45 -4.38
N ASN A 81 -3.41 7.24 -3.21
CA ASN A 81 -2.64 6.98 -1.99
C ASN A 81 -1.81 5.70 -2.11
N ARG A 82 -2.38 4.61 -2.65
CA ARG A 82 -1.62 3.38 -2.88
C ARG A 82 -0.47 3.58 -3.86
N GLN A 83 -0.68 4.31 -4.95
CA GLN A 83 0.38 4.63 -5.91
C GLN A 83 1.50 5.44 -5.26
N LYS A 84 1.15 6.43 -4.45
CA LYS A 84 2.11 7.24 -3.71
C LYS A 84 2.96 6.37 -2.76
N ASP A 85 2.32 5.48 -2.02
CA ASP A 85 3.01 4.55 -1.11
C ASP A 85 3.99 3.63 -1.86
N ASP A 86 3.60 3.15 -3.04
CA ASP A 86 4.46 2.31 -3.88
C ASP A 86 5.65 3.09 -4.42
N ILE A 87 5.44 4.35 -4.84
CA ILE A 87 6.52 5.24 -5.28
C ILE A 87 7.49 5.53 -4.12
N ASP A 88 6.98 5.87 -2.94
CA ASP A 88 7.78 6.16 -1.75
C ASP A 88 8.60 4.95 -1.31
N ARG A 89 8.01 3.74 -1.38
CA ARG A 89 8.70 2.48 -1.09
C ARG A 89 9.82 2.23 -2.09
N ARG A 90 9.56 2.43 -3.37
CA ARG A 90 10.57 2.28 -4.43
C ARG A 90 11.73 3.25 -4.24
N GLN A 91 11.45 4.52 -3.96
CA GLN A 91 12.48 5.53 -3.70
C GLN A 91 13.33 5.18 -2.47
N ARG A 92 12.73 4.67 -1.39
CA ARG A 92 13.47 4.21 -0.20
C ARG A 92 14.38 3.04 -0.52
N HIS A 93 13.94 2.08 -1.33
CA HIS A 93 14.77 0.96 -1.77
C HIS A 93 15.92 1.43 -2.66
N GLU A 94 15.66 2.32 -3.60
CA GLU A 94 16.70 2.87 -4.49
C GLU A 94 17.77 3.66 -3.72
N GLY A 95 17.40 4.33 -2.65
CA GLY A 95 18.31 5.07 -1.79
C GLY A 95 19.15 4.21 -0.85
N MET A 96 18.90 2.90 -0.74
CA MET A 96 19.71 2.03 0.11
C MET A 96 21.15 1.98 -0.38
N THR A 97 22.08 2.27 0.54
CA THR A 97 23.51 2.29 0.23
C THR A 97 24.13 0.90 0.23
N ILE A 98 25.09 0.70 -0.65
CA ILE A 98 25.93 -0.50 -0.71
C ILE A 98 27.36 -0.06 -0.33
N SER A 99 27.93 -0.67 0.71
CA SER A 99 29.31 -0.33 1.12
C SER A 99 30.32 -0.75 0.06
N GLU A 100 31.48 -0.04 0.00
CA GLU A 100 32.55 -0.39 -0.92
C GLU A 100 33.10 -1.81 -0.67
N ASP A 101 33.05 -2.26 0.55
CA ASP A 101 33.51 -3.58 0.99
C ASP A 101 32.44 -4.68 0.87
N PHE A 102 31.33 -4.38 0.21
CA PHE A 102 30.23 -5.33 0.10
C PHE A 102 30.65 -6.59 -0.62
N ASP A 103 30.38 -7.75 -0.01
CA ASP A 103 30.70 -9.05 -0.56
C ASP A 103 29.54 -9.58 -1.42
N TYR A 104 29.66 -9.44 -2.73
CA TYR A 104 28.67 -9.95 -3.67
C TYR A 104 28.64 -11.48 -3.73
N ASP A 105 29.72 -12.15 -3.35
CA ASP A 105 29.75 -13.61 -3.28
C ASP A 105 28.86 -14.18 -2.17
N ALA A 106 28.60 -13.39 -1.14
CA ALA A 106 27.70 -13.76 -0.05
C ALA A 106 26.21 -13.72 -0.46
N VAL A 107 25.88 -13.08 -1.56
CA VAL A 107 24.50 -13.00 -2.07
C VAL A 107 24.19 -14.25 -2.90
N ARG A 108 23.34 -15.12 -2.36
CA ARG A 108 22.95 -16.36 -3.05
C ARG A 108 22.00 -16.06 -4.19
N GLY A 109 22.16 -16.77 -5.29
CA GLY A 109 21.27 -16.72 -6.44
C GLY A 109 21.66 -15.72 -7.52
N LEU A 110 22.71 -14.92 -7.33
CA LEU A 110 23.26 -14.08 -8.39
C LEU A 110 23.96 -14.91 -9.46
N SER A 111 23.68 -14.63 -10.73
CA SER A 111 24.43 -15.22 -11.83
C SER A 111 25.88 -14.70 -11.83
N SER A 112 26.80 -15.48 -12.40
CA SER A 112 28.20 -15.07 -12.51
C SER A 112 28.37 -13.77 -13.29
N GLU A 113 27.59 -13.57 -14.34
CA GLU A 113 27.58 -12.35 -15.14
C GLU A 113 27.15 -11.12 -14.33
N VAL A 114 26.04 -11.23 -13.57
CA VAL A 114 25.53 -10.15 -12.72
C VAL A 114 26.53 -9.82 -11.62
N ARG A 115 27.08 -10.82 -10.97
CA ARG A 115 28.09 -10.64 -9.91
C ARG A 115 29.32 -9.89 -10.45
N GLU A 116 29.84 -10.31 -11.58
CA GLU A 116 30.98 -9.65 -12.22
C GLU A 116 30.70 -8.19 -12.56
N LYS A 117 29.51 -7.88 -13.07
CA LYS A 117 29.10 -6.51 -13.36
C LYS A 117 29.03 -5.65 -12.10
N LEU A 118 28.49 -6.19 -11.01
CA LEU A 118 28.43 -5.50 -9.72
C LEU A 118 29.82 -5.24 -9.12
N GLU A 119 30.69 -6.21 -9.17
CA GLU A 119 32.07 -6.11 -8.68
C GLU A 119 32.87 -5.07 -9.46
N ARG A 120 32.66 -5.01 -10.76
CA ARG A 120 33.34 -4.06 -11.66
C ARG A 120 32.83 -2.64 -11.47
N THR A 121 31.52 -2.45 -11.38
CA THR A 121 30.87 -1.14 -11.32
C THR A 121 30.88 -0.54 -9.92
N LYS A 122 30.83 -1.37 -8.87
CA LYS A 122 30.75 -0.96 -7.46
C LYS A 122 29.72 0.13 -7.21
N PRO A 123 28.43 -0.14 -7.46
CA PRO A 123 27.39 0.88 -7.27
C PRO A 123 27.29 1.29 -5.81
N ASP A 124 27.06 2.58 -5.55
CA ASP A 124 26.92 3.12 -4.20
C ASP A 124 25.54 2.86 -3.60
N THR A 125 24.53 2.71 -4.46
CA THR A 125 23.14 2.52 -4.07
C THR A 125 22.48 1.43 -4.89
N ILE A 126 21.34 0.92 -4.38
CA ILE A 126 20.49 -0.01 -5.13
C ILE A 126 19.97 0.63 -6.42
N GLY A 127 19.64 1.92 -6.40
CA GLY A 127 19.21 2.64 -7.59
C GLY A 127 20.27 2.63 -8.70
N GLN A 128 21.54 2.85 -8.35
CA GLN A 128 22.66 2.75 -9.30
C GLN A 128 22.85 1.31 -9.80
N ALA A 129 22.74 0.33 -8.92
CA ALA A 129 22.82 -1.08 -9.31
C ALA A 129 21.75 -1.45 -10.32
N SER A 130 20.53 -0.98 -10.14
CA SER A 130 19.40 -1.25 -11.05
C SER A 130 19.58 -0.68 -12.46
N ARG A 131 20.40 0.35 -12.61
CA ARG A 131 20.69 1.01 -13.90
C ARG A 131 21.85 0.38 -14.66
N ILE A 132 22.54 -0.59 -14.09
CA ILE A 132 23.62 -1.31 -14.79
C ILE A 132 23.00 -2.11 -15.94
N PRO A 133 23.51 -1.98 -17.18
CA PRO A 133 23.02 -2.77 -18.31
C PRO A 133 23.11 -4.29 -18.04
N GLY A 134 22.00 -4.99 -18.25
CA GLY A 134 21.90 -6.43 -17.98
C GLY A 134 21.52 -6.81 -16.56
N MET A 135 21.26 -5.82 -15.69
CA MET A 135 20.74 -6.08 -14.36
C MET A 135 19.26 -6.49 -14.42
N THR A 136 18.90 -7.55 -13.71
CA THR A 136 17.54 -8.08 -13.67
C THR A 136 16.80 -7.65 -12.40
N PRO A 137 15.45 -7.54 -12.42
CA PRO A 137 14.66 -7.29 -11.22
C PRO A 137 14.88 -8.34 -10.12
N ALA A 138 15.08 -9.60 -10.50
CA ALA A 138 15.37 -10.69 -9.57
C ALA A 138 16.69 -10.48 -8.83
N ALA A 139 17.74 -10.04 -9.52
CA ALA A 139 19.03 -9.72 -8.91
C ALA A 139 18.93 -8.57 -7.90
N ILE A 140 18.19 -7.51 -8.24
CA ILE A 140 17.95 -6.38 -7.33
C ILE A 140 17.18 -6.83 -6.08
N SER A 141 16.17 -7.69 -6.23
CA SER A 141 15.43 -8.26 -5.10
C SER A 141 16.34 -9.06 -4.17
N LEU A 142 17.25 -9.85 -4.71
CA LEU A 142 18.23 -10.62 -3.92
C LEU A 142 19.19 -9.70 -3.15
N LEU A 143 19.67 -8.63 -3.77
CA LEU A 143 20.50 -7.62 -3.12
C LEU A 143 19.74 -6.93 -1.96
N LEU A 144 18.49 -6.54 -2.19
CA LEU A 144 17.65 -5.91 -1.16
C LEU A 144 17.44 -6.81 0.05
N VAL A 145 17.12 -8.07 -0.18
CA VAL A 145 16.94 -9.06 0.90
C VAL A 145 18.22 -9.21 1.71
N HIS A 146 19.36 -9.33 1.04
CA HIS A 146 20.65 -9.47 1.69
C HIS A 146 21.05 -8.24 2.50
N LEU A 147 20.87 -7.04 1.95
CA LEU A 147 21.14 -5.78 2.65
C LEU A 147 20.26 -5.59 3.89
N LYS A 148 18.98 -5.92 3.81
CA LYS A 148 18.06 -5.88 4.97
C LYS A 148 18.51 -6.84 6.05
N LYS A 149 18.96 -8.04 5.69
CA LYS A 149 19.44 -9.06 6.62
C LYS A 149 20.71 -8.59 7.35
N ILE A 150 21.66 -7.98 6.66
CA ILE A 150 22.87 -7.40 7.24
C ILE A 150 22.50 -6.29 8.24
N ARG A 151 21.61 -5.37 7.87
CA ARG A 151 21.19 -4.27 8.75
C ARG A 151 20.52 -4.77 10.04
N GLN A 152 19.76 -5.86 9.97
CA GLN A 152 19.15 -6.48 11.16
C GLN A 152 20.17 -7.13 12.07
N GLN A 153 21.28 -7.64 11.53
CA GLN A 153 22.35 -8.26 12.32
C GLN A 153 23.25 -7.24 13.04
N VAL A 154 23.35 -6.02 12.52
CA VAL A 154 24.17 -4.94 13.08
C VAL A 154 23.38 -4.10 14.10
N ALA A 155 22.07 -4.13 14.04
CA ALA A 155 21.20 -3.48 15.03
C ALA A 155 20.96 -4.39 16.20
#